data_e6f80d0d227e78e07f9f418dc158291f
#
_entry.id   e6f80d0d227e78e07f9f418dc158291f
#
_cell.length_a   1.000
_cell.length_b   1.000
_cell.length_c   1.000
_cell.angle_alpha   90.00
_cell.angle_beta   90.00
_cell.angle_gamma   90.00
#
_symmetry.space_group_name_H-M   'P 1'
#
loop_
_entity.id
_entity.type
_entity.pdbx_description
1 polymer ?
#
loop_
_entity_poly.entity_id
_entity_poly.type
_entity_poly.pdbx_seq_one_letter_code
_entity_poly.pdbx_strand_id
1 'polypeptide(L)'
;MPNETVISGNKELFDKVRALNLPAGEYALFGSAPLGVRNLKECRDVDVIVSSRVFEGFQGMPGWEVKVTDFGSEYMSFGQIELWKNWYPGAWNIEELIRDAETIAGLPFVRLERVLEWKKLLRREKDISDIATIEHFFGAWKFYLNPRDAWSAMLEDCAAATKTIYLESYIFAADEAGKRFTELFQKKVKEGVRVRILCDMVGSYGFFNSPYAKSLADQGIEIRFFNQINPWRVNKLFSWFRRDHRKIFIVDSRVGYMGGVNIGARMANWRDTHVRIEGLVVRDMCYGFERMWAATHEKRFLRLQKPYVAMPEFSFLTSSPRLRQRFIYRNMLKVIRGAKRYIYFSTPYFVPTLRLFQSLMAAAKRGVDVRILLPEKSDVRTVDIASGSYFTLALKSGVKIYRYQTSIFHVKTYVVDDEWATVGSANLDNVSLFFNYEANLVSRTKPFIKELKGHFMKDVESSRELHYDTWITRPLALKFLELATWPFHKIF
;
A
#
# COMPACT_ATOMS: atom_id res chain seq x y z
N MET A 1 -18.80 -1.86 12.46
CA MET A 1 -18.47 -3.12 11.79
C MET A 1 -19.50 -3.31 10.70
N PRO A 2 -19.22 -3.16 9.40
CA PRO A 2 -20.20 -3.49 8.36
C PRO A 2 -20.20 -5.01 8.15
N ASN A 3 -21.37 -5.60 8.05
CA ASN A 3 -21.61 -6.99 7.72
C ASN A 3 -20.91 -7.36 6.39
N GLU A 4 -19.93 -8.21 6.48
CA GLU A 4 -19.24 -8.81 5.35
C GLU A 4 -20.17 -9.85 4.72
N THR A 5 -20.67 -9.56 3.53
CA THR A 5 -21.48 -10.53 2.77
C THR A 5 -20.54 -11.60 2.17
N VAL A 6 -20.24 -12.62 2.94
CA VAL A 6 -19.65 -13.87 2.43
C VAL A 6 -20.66 -14.49 1.45
N ILE A 7 -20.20 -15.16 0.37
CA ILE A 7 -21.05 -15.95 -0.53
C ILE A 7 -22.01 -16.78 0.32
N SER A 8 -23.31 -16.76 0.03
CA SER A 8 -24.33 -17.31 0.93
C SER A 8 -24.07 -18.78 1.29
N GLY A 9 -23.62 -19.61 0.34
CA GLY A 9 -23.23 -21.00 0.59
C GLY A 9 -22.05 -21.17 1.54
N ASN A 10 -21.00 -20.32 1.40
CA ASN A 10 -19.85 -20.35 2.31
C ASN A 10 -20.23 -19.91 3.72
N LYS A 11 -21.15 -18.94 3.84
CA LYS A 11 -21.63 -18.48 5.14
C LYS A 11 -22.32 -19.61 5.91
N GLU A 12 -23.21 -20.36 5.24
CA GLU A 12 -23.91 -21.48 5.85
C GLU A 12 -22.94 -22.57 6.34
N LEU A 13 -21.91 -22.91 5.56
CA LEU A 13 -20.86 -23.84 5.95
C LEU A 13 -20.09 -23.37 7.19
N PHE A 14 -19.71 -22.08 7.23
CA PHE A 14 -18.99 -21.51 8.37
C PHE A 14 -19.87 -21.43 9.63
N ASP A 15 -21.18 -21.21 9.48
CA ASP A 15 -22.13 -21.25 10.60
C ASP A 15 -22.25 -22.67 11.19
N LYS A 16 -22.19 -23.74 10.36
CA LYS A 16 -22.11 -25.14 10.82
C LYS A 16 -20.84 -25.37 11.66
N VAL A 17 -19.67 -24.81 11.25
CA VAL A 17 -18.45 -24.92 12.05
C VAL A 17 -18.58 -24.18 13.39
N ARG A 18 -19.21 -23.01 13.42
CA ARG A 18 -19.47 -22.28 14.67
C ARG A 18 -20.33 -23.08 15.64
N ALA A 19 -21.32 -23.81 15.12
CA ALA A 19 -22.22 -24.63 15.93
C ALA A 19 -21.50 -25.81 16.65
N LEU A 20 -20.30 -26.22 16.19
CA LEU A 20 -19.49 -27.22 16.88
C LEU A 20 -18.87 -26.74 18.20
N ASN A 21 -18.87 -25.42 18.44
CA ASN A 21 -18.30 -24.79 19.65
C ASN A 21 -16.87 -25.27 19.96
N LEU A 22 -16.01 -25.37 18.95
CA LEU A 22 -14.62 -25.83 19.12
C LEU A 22 -13.82 -24.86 20.02
N PRO A 23 -12.93 -25.38 20.87
CA PRO A 23 -12.14 -24.53 21.78
C PRO A 23 -11.22 -23.58 21.02
N ALA A 24 -11.22 -22.32 21.42
CA ALA A 24 -10.36 -21.30 20.83
C ALA A 24 -8.86 -21.65 20.97
N GLY A 25 -8.10 -21.53 19.88
CA GLY A 25 -6.68 -21.87 19.85
C GLY A 25 -6.39 -23.36 19.67
N GLU A 26 -7.39 -24.20 19.44
CA GLU A 26 -7.23 -25.64 19.21
C GLU A 26 -7.72 -26.11 17.85
N TYR A 27 -8.11 -25.18 16.97
CA TYR A 27 -8.52 -25.48 15.60
C TYR A 27 -8.23 -24.33 14.65
N ALA A 28 -8.18 -24.64 13.37
CA ALA A 28 -8.21 -23.64 12.28
C ALA A 28 -8.81 -24.26 11.01
N LEU A 29 -9.51 -23.45 10.21
CA LEU A 29 -10.07 -23.84 8.93
C LEU A 29 -8.96 -23.83 7.87
N PHE A 30 -8.85 -24.92 7.08
CA PHE A 30 -7.82 -25.08 6.06
C PHE A 30 -8.45 -25.39 4.69
N GLY A 31 -7.71 -26.05 3.79
CA GLY A 31 -8.20 -26.47 2.47
C GLY A 31 -8.70 -25.31 1.61
N SER A 32 -9.97 -25.36 1.24
CA SER A 32 -10.63 -24.31 0.44
C SER A 32 -11.23 -23.18 1.29
N ALA A 33 -11.43 -23.39 2.59
CA ALA A 33 -12.10 -22.44 3.47
C ALA A 33 -11.42 -21.05 3.54
N PRO A 34 -10.07 -20.93 3.57
CA PRO A 34 -9.38 -19.63 3.50
C PRO A 34 -9.64 -18.84 2.21
N LEU A 35 -9.90 -19.51 1.08
CA LEU A 35 -10.36 -18.86 -0.16
C LEU A 35 -11.84 -18.47 -0.04
N GLY A 36 -12.64 -19.34 0.53
CA GLY A 36 -14.10 -19.16 0.66
C GLY A 36 -14.46 -17.94 1.51
N VAL A 37 -13.81 -17.72 2.65
CA VAL A 37 -14.05 -16.55 3.51
C VAL A 37 -13.69 -15.23 2.83
N ARG A 38 -12.83 -15.26 1.81
CA ARG A 38 -12.42 -14.11 1.00
C ARG A 38 -13.24 -13.94 -0.28
N ASN A 39 -14.28 -14.75 -0.47
CA ASN A 39 -15.10 -14.78 -1.69
C ASN A 39 -14.30 -15.08 -2.98
N LEU A 40 -13.19 -15.79 -2.85
CA LEU A 40 -12.36 -16.20 -3.98
C LEU A 40 -12.80 -17.52 -4.60
N LYS A 41 -13.57 -18.32 -3.83
CA LYS A 41 -14.07 -19.64 -4.23
C LYS A 41 -15.32 -19.99 -3.45
N GLU A 42 -16.21 -20.75 -4.07
CA GLU A 42 -17.30 -21.45 -3.38
C GLU A 42 -16.79 -22.77 -2.81
N CYS A 43 -17.02 -23.01 -1.52
CA CYS A 43 -16.60 -24.22 -0.82
C CYS A 43 -17.71 -25.27 -0.92
N ARG A 44 -17.33 -26.53 -1.11
CA ARG A 44 -18.25 -27.69 -1.07
C ARG A 44 -18.29 -28.33 0.32
N ASP A 45 -17.16 -28.26 1.00
CA ASP A 45 -16.87 -28.84 2.30
C ASP A 45 -15.96 -27.86 3.09
N VAL A 46 -15.77 -28.13 4.35
CA VAL A 46 -14.86 -27.37 5.22
C VAL A 46 -13.92 -28.32 5.93
N ASP A 47 -12.66 -28.23 5.56
CA ASP A 47 -11.55 -28.87 6.26
C ASP A 47 -11.18 -28.07 7.49
N VAL A 48 -11.18 -28.70 8.67
CA VAL A 48 -10.79 -28.12 9.94
C VAL A 48 -9.64 -28.91 10.54
N ILE A 49 -8.46 -28.34 10.64
CA ILE A 49 -7.37 -28.93 11.40
C ILE A 49 -7.61 -28.69 12.88
N VAL A 50 -7.40 -29.70 13.70
CA VAL A 50 -7.68 -29.68 15.13
C VAL A 50 -6.52 -30.25 15.95
N SER A 51 -6.41 -29.86 17.22
CA SER A 51 -5.50 -30.50 18.16
C SER A 51 -5.87 -31.96 18.40
N SER A 52 -4.91 -32.79 18.80
CA SER A 52 -5.17 -34.20 19.17
C SER A 52 -6.28 -34.33 20.21
N ARG A 53 -6.31 -33.45 21.19
CA ARG A 53 -7.32 -33.42 22.25
C ARG A 53 -8.74 -33.23 21.68
N VAL A 54 -8.91 -32.29 20.75
CA VAL A 54 -10.21 -32.05 20.10
C VAL A 54 -10.59 -33.22 19.25
N PHE A 55 -9.66 -33.78 18.48
CA PHE A 55 -9.90 -34.96 17.65
C PHE A 55 -10.42 -36.14 18.46
N GLU A 56 -9.71 -36.47 19.55
CA GLU A 56 -10.12 -37.59 20.47
C GLU A 56 -11.48 -37.34 21.11
N GLY A 57 -11.79 -36.08 21.44
CA GLY A 57 -13.10 -35.70 22.02
C GLY A 57 -14.27 -35.90 21.09
N PHE A 58 -14.08 -35.91 19.78
CA PHE A 58 -15.12 -36.19 18.77
C PHE A 58 -15.18 -37.69 18.37
N GLN A 59 -14.15 -38.46 18.73
CA GLN A 59 -14.09 -39.88 18.40
C GLN A 59 -15.18 -40.65 19.14
N GLY A 60 -16.01 -41.36 18.38
CA GLY A 60 -17.15 -42.11 18.92
C GLY A 60 -18.44 -41.32 19.16
N MET A 61 -18.45 -40.01 18.86
CA MET A 61 -19.69 -39.23 18.89
C MET A 61 -20.66 -39.68 17.78
N PRO A 62 -21.97 -39.72 18.05
CA PRO A 62 -22.95 -40.07 17.05
C PRO A 62 -22.89 -39.20 15.80
N GLY A 63 -22.87 -39.84 14.62
CA GLY A 63 -22.85 -39.16 13.33
C GLY A 63 -21.48 -38.82 12.81
N TRP A 64 -20.39 -38.96 13.59
CA TRP A 64 -19.02 -38.78 13.14
C TRP A 64 -18.43 -40.09 12.65
N GLU A 65 -17.94 -40.10 11.40
CA GLU A 65 -17.31 -41.27 10.79
C GLU A 65 -15.81 -41.07 10.68
N VAL A 66 -15.03 -42.02 11.21
CA VAL A 66 -13.56 -42.02 11.04
C VAL A 66 -13.23 -42.57 9.67
N LYS A 67 -12.44 -41.85 8.91
CA LYS A 67 -11.98 -42.24 7.56
C LYS A 67 -10.45 -42.13 7.49
N VAL A 68 -9.87 -42.91 6.59
CA VAL A 68 -8.42 -42.92 6.32
C VAL A 68 -8.23 -42.63 4.85
N THR A 69 -7.33 -41.72 4.55
CA THR A 69 -6.93 -41.40 3.17
C THR A 69 -6.02 -42.49 2.61
N ASP A 70 -5.85 -42.55 1.29
CA ASP A 70 -4.91 -43.44 0.60
C ASP A 70 -3.45 -43.26 1.09
N PHE A 71 -3.15 -42.13 1.75
CA PHE A 71 -1.83 -41.77 2.31
C PHE A 71 -1.72 -42.03 3.83
N GLY A 72 -2.71 -42.74 4.41
CA GLY A 72 -2.69 -43.08 5.83
C GLY A 72 -3.07 -41.95 6.80
N SER A 73 -3.53 -40.78 6.33
CA SER A 73 -4.03 -39.72 7.20
C SER A 73 -5.44 -40.00 7.67
N GLU A 74 -5.66 -39.94 8.98
CA GLU A 74 -6.99 -40.11 9.58
C GLU A 74 -7.71 -38.77 9.68
N TYR A 75 -8.99 -38.78 9.34
CA TYR A 75 -9.92 -37.68 9.55
C TYR A 75 -11.29 -38.16 9.95
N MET A 76 -12.09 -37.30 10.52
CA MET A 76 -13.49 -37.57 10.83
C MET A 76 -14.38 -36.67 10.00
N SER A 77 -15.48 -37.17 9.51
CA SER A 77 -16.46 -36.42 8.73
C SER A 77 -17.86 -36.43 9.37
N PHE A 78 -18.52 -35.26 9.36
CA PHE A 78 -19.91 -35.07 9.69
C PHE A 78 -20.55 -34.13 8.67
N GLY A 79 -21.32 -34.68 7.77
CA GLY A 79 -21.90 -33.96 6.63
C GLY A 79 -20.79 -33.30 5.76
N GLN A 80 -20.75 -31.98 5.76
CA GLN A 80 -19.79 -31.21 4.97
C GLN A 80 -18.57 -30.73 5.78
N ILE A 81 -18.42 -31.18 7.04
CA ILE A 81 -17.30 -30.80 7.91
C ILE A 81 -16.36 -31.99 8.06
N GLU A 82 -15.07 -31.74 7.89
CA GLU A 82 -14.01 -32.72 8.08
C GLU A 82 -13.03 -32.23 9.14
N LEU A 83 -12.80 -33.04 10.19
CA LEU A 83 -11.83 -32.76 11.25
C LEU A 83 -10.56 -33.58 11.00
N TRP A 84 -9.41 -32.87 10.93
CA TRP A 84 -8.12 -33.44 10.58
C TRP A 84 -7.12 -33.26 11.73
N LYS A 85 -6.53 -34.35 12.23
CA LYS A 85 -5.40 -34.27 13.20
C LYS A 85 -4.04 -34.17 12.54
N ASN A 86 -3.94 -34.55 11.25
CA ASN A 86 -2.73 -34.49 10.41
C ASN A 86 -3.08 -33.90 9.06
N TRP A 87 -2.11 -33.31 8.39
CA TRP A 87 -2.32 -32.74 7.05
C TRP A 87 -1.26 -33.22 6.05
N TYR A 88 -1.66 -33.67 4.90
CA TYR A 88 -0.80 -34.26 3.87
C TYR A 88 -1.09 -33.61 2.49
N PRO A 89 -0.13 -33.53 1.56
CA PRO A 89 1.31 -33.89 1.67
C PRO A 89 2.12 -32.81 2.39
N GLY A 90 3.24 -33.24 2.93
CA GLY A 90 4.20 -32.38 3.63
C GLY A 90 4.28 -32.68 5.13
N ALA A 91 5.32 -32.19 5.76
CA ALA A 91 5.49 -32.27 7.21
C ALA A 91 4.91 -31.00 7.88
N TRP A 92 3.59 -30.99 8.10
CA TRP A 92 2.90 -29.84 8.70
C TRP A 92 2.80 -30.00 10.20
N ASN A 93 3.27 -28.97 10.94
CA ASN A 93 3.02 -28.87 12.36
C ASN A 93 1.62 -28.25 12.57
N ILE A 94 0.65 -29.06 12.96
CA ILE A 94 -0.74 -28.64 13.15
C ILE A 94 -0.87 -27.57 14.22
N GLU A 95 -0.14 -27.69 15.35
CA GLU A 95 -0.17 -26.70 16.42
C GLU A 95 0.38 -25.34 15.96
N GLU A 96 1.42 -25.34 15.12
CA GLU A 96 1.96 -24.11 14.53
C GLU A 96 0.96 -23.48 13.57
N LEU A 97 0.31 -24.25 12.69
CA LEU A 97 -0.72 -23.77 11.79
C LEU A 97 -1.91 -23.15 12.53
N ILE A 98 -2.35 -23.76 13.63
CA ILE A 98 -3.44 -23.27 14.47
C ILE A 98 -3.02 -21.96 15.18
N ARG A 99 -1.82 -21.93 15.76
CA ARG A 99 -1.30 -20.76 16.46
C ARG A 99 -1.13 -19.55 15.54
N ASP A 100 -0.67 -19.78 14.30
CA ASP A 100 -0.41 -18.74 13.32
C ASP A 100 -1.64 -18.38 12.48
N ALA A 101 -2.79 -19.01 12.74
CA ALA A 101 -4.04 -18.78 12.04
C ALA A 101 -4.52 -17.33 12.18
N GLU A 102 -5.12 -16.80 11.12
CA GLU A 102 -5.73 -15.48 11.14
C GLU A 102 -7.22 -15.57 11.46
N THR A 103 -7.72 -14.64 12.27
CA THR A 103 -9.17 -14.62 12.59
C THR A 103 -9.91 -13.71 11.61
N ILE A 104 -10.83 -14.30 10.85
CA ILE A 104 -11.72 -13.61 9.92
C ILE A 104 -13.15 -13.95 10.26
N ALA A 105 -14.02 -12.95 10.35
CA ALA A 105 -15.44 -13.13 10.70
C ALA A 105 -15.67 -14.01 11.95
N GLY A 106 -14.74 -13.94 12.93
CA GLY A 106 -14.81 -14.68 14.19
C GLY A 106 -14.39 -16.15 14.14
N LEU A 107 -13.86 -16.65 13.03
CA LEU A 107 -13.30 -17.98 12.88
C LEU A 107 -11.79 -17.92 12.57
N PRO A 108 -10.98 -18.88 13.06
CA PRO A 108 -9.57 -18.99 12.72
C PRO A 108 -9.38 -19.70 11.37
N PHE A 109 -8.64 -19.09 10.45
CA PHE A 109 -8.28 -19.66 9.16
C PHE A 109 -6.77 -19.78 9.02
N VAL A 110 -6.30 -20.90 8.48
CA VAL A 110 -4.90 -21.05 8.10
C VAL A 110 -4.56 -19.98 7.05
N ARG A 111 -3.40 -19.35 7.15
CA ARG A 111 -2.97 -18.29 6.24
C ARG A 111 -2.89 -18.77 4.81
N LEU A 112 -3.30 -17.93 3.87
CA LEU A 112 -3.32 -18.28 2.44
C LEU A 112 -1.94 -18.67 1.89
N GLU A 113 -0.84 -18.13 2.44
CA GLU A 113 0.52 -18.51 2.06
C GLU A 113 0.77 -20.00 2.31
N ARG A 114 0.30 -20.52 3.44
CA ARG A 114 0.41 -21.95 3.78
C ARG A 114 -0.51 -22.81 2.89
N VAL A 115 -1.70 -22.30 2.56
CA VAL A 115 -2.61 -22.96 1.60
C VAL A 115 -1.98 -23.02 0.21
N LEU A 116 -1.35 -21.94 -0.25
CA LEU A 116 -0.63 -21.89 -1.54
C LEU A 116 0.52 -22.90 -1.57
N GLU A 117 1.33 -22.92 -0.52
CA GLU A 117 2.46 -23.85 -0.36
C GLU A 117 1.97 -25.30 -0.45
N TRP A 118 0.92 -25.65 0.31
CA TRP A 118 0.32 -26.97 0.29
C TRP A 118 -0.24 -27.34 -1.08
N LYS A 119 -1.00 -26.46 -1.74
CA LYS A 119 -1.57 -26.75 -3.07
C LYS A 119 -0.49 -26.92 -4.14
N LYS A 120 0.64 -26.21 -4.03
CA LYS A 120 1.82 -26.39 -4.90
C LYS A 120 2.50 -27.76 -4.70
N LEU A 121 2.42 -28.34 -3.52
CA LEU A 121 2.90 -29.72 -3.28
C LEU A 121 1.95 -30.76 -3.89
N LEU A 122 0.64 -30.57 -3.75
CA LEU A 122 -0.40 -31.48 -4.27
C LEU A 122 -0.47 -31.51 -5.80
N ARG A 123 -0.50 -30.33 -6.44
CA ARG A 123 -0.59 -30.12 -7.90
C ARG A 123 -1.69 -30.91 -8.60
N ARG A 124 -2.83 -31.18 -7.94
CA ARG A 124 -4.01 -31.75 -8.59
C ARG A 124 -4.58 -30.76 -9.60
N GLU A 125 -5.29 -31.23 -10.61
CA GLU A 125 -5.91 -30.38 -11.63
C GLU A 125 -6.76 -29.25 -11.01
N LYS A 126 -7.58 -29.57 -9.99
CA LYS A 126 -8.36 -28.59 -9.24
C LYS A 126 -7.53 -27.55 -8.48
N ASP A 127 -6.28 -27.89 -8.12
CA ASP A 127 -5.39 -26.99 -7.37
C ASP A 127 -4.72 -25.97 -8.28
N ILE A 128 -4.57 -26.22 -9.58
CA ILE A 128 -3.98 -25.29 -10.55
C ILE A 128 -4.80 -23.99 -10.59
N SER A 129 -6.12 -24.09 -10.65
CA SER A 129 -7.02 -22.93 -10.61
C SER A 129 -6.94 -22.19 -9.27
N ASP A 130 -6.89 -22.92 -8.15
CA ASP A 130 -6.78 -22.33 -6.82
C ASP A 130 -5.43 -21.63 -6.62
N ILE A 131 -4.31 -22.23 -7.09
CA ILE A 131 -2.98 -21.64 -7.08
C ILE A 131 -3.00 -20.32 -7.83
N ALA A 132 -3.50 -20.31 -9.07
CA ALA A 132 -3.59 -19.09 -9.87
C ALA A 132 -4.45 -18.01 -9.19
N THR A 133 -5.57 -18.42 -8.56
CA THR A 133 -6.45 -17.50 -7.81
C THR A 133 -5.75 -16.91 -6.59
N ILE A 134 -5.01 -17.72 -5.82
CA ILE A 134 -4.27 -17.25 -4.65
C ILE A 134 -3.10 -16.34 -5.07
N GLU A 135 -2.34 -16.72 -6.10
CA GLU A 135 -1.26 -15.90 -6.65
C GLU A 135 -1.78 -14.56 -7.18
N HIS A 136 -2.92 -14.58 -7.86
CA HIS A 136 -3.59 -13.36 -8.29
C HIS A 136 -4.08 -12.52 -7.10
N PHE A 137 -4.55 -13.14 -6.04
CA PHE A 137 -4.99 -12.46 -4.82
C PHE A 137 -3.82 -11.77 -4.11
N PHE A 138 -2.67 -12.44 -3.97
CA PHE A 138 -1.47 -11.84 -3.40
C PHE A 138 -0.92 -10.70 -4.26
N GLY A 139 -1.14 -10.75 -5.56
CA GLY A 139 -0.60 -9.82 -6.52
C GLY A 139 0.90 -10.04 -6.79
N ALA A 140 1.29 -9.81 -8.03
CA ALA A 140 2.68 -9.68 -8.39
C ALA A 140 3.10 -8.22 -8.24
N TRP A 141 4.31 -7.97 -7.69
CA TRP A 141 4.85 -6.63 -7.62
C TRP A 141 6.28 -6.57 -8.14
N LYS A 142 6.68 -5.36 -8.54
CA LYS A 142 8.07 -5.04 -8.87
C LYS A 142 8.35 -3.59 -8.48
N PHE A 143 9.46 -3.37 -7.77
CA PHE A 143 9.89 -2.02 -7.43
C PHE A 143 10.82 -1.44 -8.50
N TYR A 144 10.68 -0.15 -8.72
CA TYR A 144 11.58 0.67 -9.51
C TYR A 144 12.15 1.75 -8.61
N LEU A 145 13.48 1.90 -8.62
CA LEU A 145 14.19 2.75 -7.67
C LEU A 145 14.60 4.11 -8.27
N ASN A 146 14.26 4.31 -9.53
CA ASN A 146 14.44 5.58 -10.24
C ASN A 146 13.32 5.79 -11.26
N PRO A 147 13.04 7.04 -11.65
CA PRO A 147 11.99 7.35 -12.60
C PRO A 147 12.16 6.73 -13.99
N ARG A 148 13.38 6.66 -14.54
CA ARG A 148 13.60 6.12 -15.90
C ARG A 148 13.10 4.69 -16.05
N ASP A 149 13.46 3.83 -15.10
CA ASP A 149 13.05 2.43 -15.11
C ASP A 149 11.54 2.29 -14.91
N ALA A 150 10.97 3.11 -14.01
CA ALA A 150 9.53 3.14 -13.81
C ALA A 150 8.78 3.58 -15.10
N TRP A 151 9.23 4.65 -15.75
CA TRP A 151 8.62 5.13 -17.02
C TRP A 151 8.74 4.09 -18.12
N SER A 152 9.88 3.42 -18.27
CA SER A 152 10.06 2.36 -19.27
C SER A 152 9.04 1.24 -19.08
N ALA A 153 8.88 0.75 -17.85
CA ALA A 153 7.90 -0.28 -17.55
C ALA A 153 6.45 0.20 -17.72
N MET A 154 6.14 1.44 -17.33
CA MET A 154 4.82 2.03 -17.56
C MET A 154 4.49 2.13 -19.06
N LEU A 155 5.48 2.48 -19.89
CA LEU A 155 5.32 2.55 -21.35
C LEU A 155 5.16 1.15 -21.97
N GLU A 156 5.88 0.14 -21.47
CA GLU A 156 5.72 -1.26 -21.90
C GLU A 156 4.29 -1.77 -21.63
N ASP A 157 3.80 -1.62 -20.40
CA ASP A 157 2.42 -2.01 -20.08
C ASP A 157 1.37 -1.17 -20.84
N CYS A 158 1.66 0.13 -21.06
CA CYS A 158 0.82 0.99 -21.89
C CYS A 158 0.73 0.49 -23.33
N ALA A 159 1.84 0.06 -23.92
CA ALA A 159 1.87 -0.49 -25.27
C ALA A 159 1.01 -1.76 -25.41
N ALA A 160 0.92 -2.56 -24.34
CA ALA A 160 0.11 -3.77 -24.26
C ALA A 160 -1.37 -3.50 -23.94
N ALA A 161 -1.77 -2.27 -23.63
CA ALA A 161 -3.13 -1.91 -23.24
C ALA A 161 -4.15 -2.21 -24.35
N THR A 162 -5.32 -2.74 -23.96
CA THR A 162 -6.41 -3.11 -24.90
C THR A 162 -7.74 -2.41 -24.59
N LYS A 163 -7.92 -1.87 -23.36
CA LYS A 163 -9.20 -1.29 -22.93
C LYS A 163 -9.05 0.12 -22.37
N THR A 164 -8.21 0.29 -21.34
CA THR A 164 -8.15 1.55 -20.58
C THR A 164 -6.74 1.89 -20.13
N ILE A 165 -6.39 3.17 -20.18
CA ILE A 165 -5.18 3.74 -19.58
C ILE A 165 -5.61 4.93 -18.73
N TYR A 166 -5.30 4.90 -17.43
CA TYR A 166 -5.57 5.99 -16.49
C TYR A 166 -4.26 6.49 -15.88
N LEU A 167 -3.99 7.77 -16.02
CA LEU A 167 -2.86 8.46 -15.42
C LEU A 167 -3.36 9.54 -14.46
N GLU A 168 -2.89 9.51 -13.23
CA GLU A 168 -3.06 10.56 -12.24
C GLU A 168 -1.67 11.00 -11.76
N SER A 169 -1.33 12.27 -11.93
CA SER A 169 0.01 12.76 -11.63
C SER A 169 -0.03 14.17 -11.04
N TYR A 170 0.80 14.41 -10.01
CA TYR A 170 1.01 15.76 -9.51
C TYR A 170 1.78 16.61 -10.54
N ILE A 171 2.91 16.09 -11.04
CA ILE A 171 3.68 16.73 -12.11
C ILE A 171 3.63 15.87 -13.36
N PHE A 172 3.07 16.45 -14.42
CA PHE A 172 3.19 15.96 -15.80
C PHE A 172 3.75 17.10 -16.64
N ALA A 173 4.97 16.92 -17.15
CA ALA A 173 5.65 17.92 -17.95
C ALA A 173 5.49 17.63 -19.44
N ALA A 174 5.31 18.67 -20.24
CA ALA A 174 5.26 18.58 -21.73
C ALA A 174 6.68 18.55 -22.33
N ASP A 175 7.62 17.90 -21.63
CA ASP A 175 9.00 17.71 -22.06
C ASP A 175 9.21 16.37 -22.78
N GLU A 176 10.45 15.98 -23.04
CA GLU A 176 10.77 14.72 -23.74
C GLU A 176 10.22 13.47 -23.01
N ALA A 177 10.19 13.47 -21.66
CA ALA A 177 9.63 12.36 -20.91
C ALA A 177 8.11 12.28 -21.11
N GLY A 178 7.39 13.40 -20.93
CA GLY A 178 5.94 13.44 -21.11
C GLY A 178 5.50 13.19 -22.54
N LYS A 179 6.27 13.65 -23.53
CA LYS A 179 6.00 13.39 -24.96
C LYS A 179 5.99 11.90 -25.30
N ARG A 180 6.94 11.13 -24.77
CA ARG A 180 6.96 9.66 -24.96
C ARG A 180 5.65 9.00 -24.52
N PHE A 181 5.07 9.43 -23.40
CA PHE A 181 3.77 8.93 -22.93
C PHE A 181 2.64 9.38 -23.87
N THR A 182 2.60 10.65 -24.24
CA THR A 182 1.48 11.18 -25.02
C THR A 182 1.47 10.66 -26.45
N GLU A 183 2.61 10.45 -27.09
CA GLU A 183 2.73 9.80 -28.40
C GLU A 183 2.14 8.37 -28.37
N LEU A 184 2.46 7.62 -27.30
CA LEU A 184 1.90 6.29 -27.13
C LEU A 184 0.40 6.33 -26.80
N PHE A 185 -0.06 7.30 -26.01
CA PHE A 185 -1.48 7.51 -25.71
C PHE A 185 -2.28 7.83 -26.97
N GLN A 186 -1.76 8.69 -27.86
CA GLN A 186 -2.38 8.99 -29.15
C GLN A 186 -2.52 7.74 -30.03
N LYS A 187 -1.46 6.90 -30.06
CA LYS A 187 -1.52 5.62 -30.76
C LYS A 187 -2.61 4.72 -30.17
N LYS A 188 -2.67 4.59 -28.85
CA LYS A 188 -3.66 3.75 -28.15
C LYS A 188 -5.10 4.24 -28.32
N VAL A 189 -5.34 5.53 -28.34
CA VAL A 189 -6.67 6.09 -28.66
C VAL A 189 -7.11 5.68 -30.06
N LYS A 190 -6.21 5.74 -31.06
CA LYS A 190 -6.51 5.27 -32.44
C LYS A 190 -6.81 3.77 -32.49
N GLU A 191 -6.26 2.98 -31.55
CA GLU A 191 -6.54 1.55 -31.39
C GLU A 191 -7.84 1.28 -30.61
N GLY A 192 -8.59 2.33 -30.20
CA GLY A 192 -9.84 2.22 -29.45
C GLY A 192 -9.68 2.13 -27.93
N VAL A 193 -8.47 2.30 -27.39
CA VAL A 193 -8.22 2.31 -25.96
C VAL A 193 -8.65 3.64 -25.36
N ARG A 194 -9.40 3.60 -24.26
CA ARG A 194 -9.79 4.81 -23.54
C ARG A 194 -8.65 5.34 -22.69
N VAL A 195 -8.20 6.56 -22.95
CA VAL A 195 -7.10 7.21 -22.22
C VAL A 195 -7.61 8.40 -21.41
N ARG A 196 -7.32 8.41 -20.11
CA ARG A 196 -7.66 9.49 -19.18
C ARG A 196 -6.43 9.99 -18.43
N ILE A 197 -6.23 11.30 -18.44
CA ILE A 197 -5.14 11.99 -17.74
C ILE A 197 -5.74 12.96 -16.73
N LEU A 198 -5.42 12.76 -15.45
CA LEU A 198 -5.75 13.68 -14.36
C LEU A 198 -4.46 14.29 -13.80
N CYS A 199 -4.29 15.58 -13.96
CA CYS A 199 -3.11 16.29 -13.44
C CYS A 199 -3.51 17.33 -12.40
N ASP A 200 -2.63 17.57 -11.41
CA ASP A 200 -2.77 18.76 -10.57
C ASP A 200 -2.41 20.01 -11.37
N MET A 201 -3.25 21.05 -11.29
CA MET A 201 -3.05 22.29 -12.05
C MET A 201 -1.74 23.00 -11.70
N VAL A 202 -1.37 23.03 -10.41
CA VAL A 202 -0.17 23.73 -9.96
C VAL A 202 1.08 22.93 -10.27
N GLY A 203 1.07 21.63 -9.95
CA GLY A 203 2.21 20.75 -10.22
C GLY A 203 2.50 20.61 -11.72
N SER A 204 1.44 20.62 -12.56
CA SER A 204 1.52 20.48 -14.01
C SER A 204 1.25 21.81 -14.75
N TYR A 205 1.64 22.96 -14.16
CA TYR A 205 1.28 24.28 -14.68
C TYR A 205 1.71 24.48 -16.14
N GLY A 206 2.91 24.05 -16.54
CA GLY A 206 3.39 24.13 -17.92
C GLY A 206 2.61 23.28 -18.92
N PHE A 207 1.89 22.26 -18.46
CA PHE A 207 0.99 21.45 -19.26
C PHE A 207 -0.45 21.96 -19.22
N PHE A 208 -0.84 22.59 -18.10
CA PHE A 208 -2.19 23.14 -17.90
C PHE A 208 -2.55 24.19 -18.95
N ASN A 209 -3.70 23.99 -19.60
CA ASN A 209 -4.22 24.87 -20.64
C ASN A 209 -3.23 25.20 -21.79
N SER A 210 -2.18 24.41 -21.95
CA SER A 210 -1.22 24.60 -23.04
C SER A 210 -1.88 24.22 -24.38
N PRO A 211 -1.44 24.82 -25.52
CA PRO A 211 -1.86 24.39 -26.86
C PRO A 211 -1.62 22.87 -27.08
N TYR A 212 -0.57 22.36 -26.44
CA TYR A 212 -0.25 20.93 -26.48
C TYR A 212 -1.30 20.06 -25.81
N ALA A 213 -1.70 20.39 -24.56
CA ALA A 213 -2.77 19.66 -23.86
C ALA A 213 -4.10 19.72 -24.64
N LYS A 214 -4.42 20.87 -25.24
CA LYS A 214 -5.61 21.03 -26.08
C LYS A 214 -5.54 20.13 -27.32
N SER A 215 -4.41 20.13 -28.03
CA SER A 215 -4.21 19.26 -29.20
C SER A 215 -4.37 17.77 -28.85
N LEU A 216 -3.92 17.33 -27.68
CA LEU A 216 -4.10 15.94 -27.22
C LEU A 216 -5.57 15.63 -26.92
N ALA A 217 -6.31 16.58 -26.35
CA ALA A 217 -7.74 16.43 -26.09
C ALA A 217 -8.54 16.35 -27.39
N ASP A 218 -8.20 17.17 -28.40
CA ASP A 218 -8.82 17.16 -29.74
C ASP A 218 -8.61 15.80 -30.44
N GLN A 219 -7.57 15.06 -30.05
CA GLN A 219 -7.26 13.71 -30.56
C GLN A 219 -7.90 12.58 -29.74
N GLY A 220 -8.81 12.91 -28.81
CA GLY A 220 -9.59 11.94 -28.07
C GLY A 220 -9.02 11.50 -26.71
N ILE A 221 -7.92 12.11 -26.24
CA ILE A 221 -7.41 11.88 -24.88
C ILE A 221 -8.25 12.70 -23.90
N GLU A 222 -8.88 12.05 -22.92
CA GLU A 222 -9.66 12.74 -21.89
C GLU A 222 -8.69 13.35 -20.86
N ILE A 223 -8.56 14.69 -20.82
CA ILE A 223 -7.65 15.40 -19.90
C ILE A 223 -8.44 16.24 -18.92
N ARG A 224 -8.12 16.13 -17.64
CA ARG A 224 -8.67 16.97 -16.56
C ARG A 224 -7.59 17.51 -15.67
N PHE A 225 -7.83 18.72 -15.13
CA PHE A 225 -6.92 19.36 -14.18
C PHE A 225 -7.61 19.53 -12.84
N PHE A 226 -6.98 18.99 -11.80
CA PHE A 226 -7.49 19.08 -10.44
C PHE A 226 -7.25 20.46 -9.85
N ASN A 227 -8.25 20.96 -9.13
CA ASN A 227 -8.23 22.17 -8.31
C ASN A 227 -7.62 23.39 -9.00
N GLN A 228 -8.21 23.77 -10.12
CA GLN A 228 -7.86 24.98 -10.83
C GLN A 228 -8.00 26.22 -9.92
N ILE A 229 -6.93 26.98 -9.83
CA ILE A 229 -6.90 28.25 -9.07
C ILE A 229 -7.76 29.26 -9.82
N ASN A 230 -8.81 29.74 -9.19
CA ASN A 230 -9.63 30.81 -9.71
C ASN A 230 -9.41 32.06 -8.82
N PRO A 231 -8.68 33.09 -9.30
CA PRO A 231 -8.36 34.29 -8.52
C PRO A 231 -9.58 35.02 -7.97
N TRP A 232 -10.73 34.90 -8.68
CA TRP A 232 -11.98 35.55 -8.30
C TRP A 232 -12.71 34.88 -7.12
N ARG A 233 -12.24 33.72 -6.63
CA ARG A 233 -12.79 33.00 -5.49
C ARG A 233 -11.99 33.20 -4.22
N VAL A 234 -11.82 34.49 -3.84
CA VAL A 234 -11.02 34.89 -2.67
C VAL A 234 -11.53 34.25 -1.36
N ASN A 235 -12.84 33.99 -1.26
CA ASN A 235 -13.46 33.33 -0.10
C ASN A 235 -13.06 31.86 0.08
N LYS A 236 -12.29 31.27 -0.87
CA LYS A 236 -11.82 29.86 -0.83
C LYS A 236 -10.31 29.74 -0.87
N LEU A 237 -9.57 30.75 -0.43
CA LEU A 237 -8.10 30.76 -0.42
C LEU A 237 -7.47 29.47 0.15
N PHE A 238 -8.00 28.98 1.27
CA PHE A 238 -7.53 27.72 1.85
C PHE A 238 -7.76 26.48 0.96
N SER A 239 -8.68 26.53 -0.01
CA SER A 239 -8.86 25.42 -0.95
C SER A 239 -7.75 25.37 -2.01
N TRP A 240 -7.05 26.49 -2.26
CA TRP A 240 -5.94 26.55 -3.23
C TRP A 240 -4.75 25.70 -2.82
N PHE A 241 -4.55 25.53 -1.52
CA PHE A 241 -3.46 24.71 -0.96
C PHE A 241 -3.73 23.20 -1.04
N ARG A 242 -4.96 22.75 -1.35
CA ARG A 242 -5.28 21.34 -1.47
C ARG A 242 -4.88 20.82 -2.83
N ARG A 243 -3.77 20.09 -2.90
CA ARG A 243 -3.23 19.57 -4.16
C ARG A 243 -3.53 18.09 -4.29
N ASP A 244 -3.66 17.62 -5.51
CA ASP A 244 -3.65 16.19 -5.83
C ASP A 244 -2.20 15.75 -5.98
N HIS A 245 -1.63 15.20 -4.89
CA HIS A 245 -0.25 14.78 -4.86
C HIS A 245 -0.08 13.28 -5.17
N ARG A 246 -1.13 12.61 -5.62
CA ARG A 246 -1.09 11.20 -5.98
C ARG A 246 -0.37 10.99 -7.30
N LYS A 247 0.27 9.82 -7.46
CA LYS A 247 0.96 9.39 -8.66
C LYS A 247 0.53 7.96 -8.91
N ILE A 248 -0.44 7.79 -9.80
CA ILE A 248 -1.10 6.52 -10.09
C ILE A 248 -1.15 6.34 -11.61
N PHE A 249 -0.76 5.16 -12.08
CA PHE A 249 -0.93 4.77 -13.46
C PHE A 249 -1.58 3.39 -13.51
N ILE A 250 -2.64 3.23 -14.29
CA ILE A 250 -3.42 2.00 -14.34
C ILE A 250 -3.66 1.60 -15.79
N VAL A 251 -3.41 0.33 -16.10
CA VAL A 251 -3.64 -0.25 -17.41
C VAL A 251 -4.64 -1.40 -17.29
N ASP A 252 -5.71 -1.32 -18.09
CA ASP A 252 -6.76 -2.35 -18.24
C ASP A 252 -7.38 -2.82 -16.92
N SER A 253 -7.35 -2.00 -15.87
CA SER A 253 -7.78 -2.35 -14.51
C SER A 253 -7.10 -3.62 -13.97
N ARG A 254 -5.97 -4.02 -14.54
CA ARG A 254 -5.20 -5.21 -14.21
C ARG A 254 -3.84 -4.91 -13.63
N VAL A 255 -3.15 -3.92 -14.18
CA VAL A 255 -1.84 -3.47 -13.73
C VAL A 255 -1.97 -2.07 -13.16
N GLY A 256 -1.37 -1.84 -12.00
CA GLY A 256 -1.31 -0.53 -11.37
C GLY A 256 0.13 -0.14 -11.03
N TYR A 257 0.42 1.14 -11.08
CA TYR A 257 1.68 1.72 -10.63
C TYR A 257 1.38 2.83 -9.63
N MET A 258 2.17 2.90 -8.57
CA MET A 258 2.11 4.01 -7.62
C MET A 258 3.40 4.20 -6.84
N GLY A 259 3.59 5.39 -6.31
CA GLY A 259 4.80 5.74 -5.52
C GLY A 259 5.09 7.22 -5.55
N GLY A 260 6.38 7.58 -5.55
CA GLY A 260 6.84 8.98 -5.58
C GLY A 260 7.04 9.55 -6.97
N VAL A 261 7.14 8.71 -8.01
CA VAL A 261 7.58 9.12 -9.36
C VAL A 261 6.53 9.98 -10.08
N ASN A 262 6.94 11.17 -10.49
CA ASN A 262 6.23 12.04 -11.42
C ASN A 262 6.75 11.83 -12.86
N ILE A 263 6.16 12.49 -13.86
CA ILE A 263 6.60 12.43 -15.25
C ILE A 263 7.18 13.78 -15.68
N GLY A 264 8.49 13.83 -15.86
CA GLY A 264 9.22 15.02 -16.29
C GLY A 264 10.74 14.78 -16.28
N ALA A 265 11.39 15.17 -17.38
CA ALA A 265 12.79 14.84 -17.69
C ALA A 265 13.79 15.27 -16.57
N ARG A 266 13.53 16.39 -15.90
CA ARG A 266 14.39 16.88 -14.79
C ARG A 266 14.51 15.89 -13.62
N MET A 267 13.53 14.98 -13.47
CA MET A 267 13.47 14.02 -12.37
C MET A 267 14.06 12.66 -12.73
N ALA A 268 14.51 12.48 -13.95
CA ALA A 268 14.93 11.20 -14.51
C ALA A 268 15.99 10.44 -13.67
N ASN A 269 16.88 11.19 -13.02
CA ASN A 269 18.00 10.66 -12.24
C ASN A 269 17.79 10.75 -10.71
N TRP A 270 16.57 11.02 -10.26
CA TRP A 270 16.28 11.04 -8.83
C TRP A 270 16.25 9.63 -8.26
N ARG A 271 16.65 9.49 -7.00
CA ARG A 271 16.36 8.30 -6.22
C ARG A 271 14.92 8.40 -5.72
N ASP A 272 14.04 7.62 -6.31
CA ASP A 272 12.64 7.53 -5.89
C ASP A 272 12.20 6.06 -5.86
N THR A 273 11.03 5.77 -5.33
CA THR A 273 10.47 4.43 -5.33
C THR A 273 9.07 4.44 -5.93
N HIS A 274 8.90 3.59 -6.94
CA HIS A 274 7.62 3.31 -7.58
C HIS A 274 7.39 1.81 -7.59
N VAL A 275 6.17 1.36 -7.39
CA VAL A 275 5.82 -0.05 -7.43
C VAL A 275 4.83 -0.30 -8.57
N ARG A 276 5.12 -1.27 -9.40
CA ARG A 276 4.18 -1.96 -10.29
C ARG A 276 3.49 -3.05 -9.48
N ILE A 277 2.19 -3.15 -9.55
CA ILE A 277 1.39 -4.14 -8.83
C ILE A 277 0.31 -4.71 -9.73
N GLU A 278 0.08 -6.00 -9.64
CA GLU A 278 -1.09 -6.69 -10.21
C GLU A 278 -1.97 -7.21 -9.07
N GLY A 279 -3.14 -7.74 -9.39
CA GLY A 279 -4.04 -8.35 -8.42
C GLY A 279 -5.20 -7.45 -8.01
N LEU A 280 -5.93 -7.90 -6.99
CA LEU A 280 -7.21 -7.29 -6.61
C LEU A 280 -7.09 -5.84 -6.13
N VAL A 281 -5.94 -5.45 -5.59
CA VAL A 281 -5.70 -4.07 -5.12
C VAL A 281 -5.82 -3.04 -6.24
N VAL A 282 -5.58 -3.44 -7.50
CA VAL A 282 -5.73 -2.55 -8.65
C VAL A 282 -7.17 -2.07 -8.83
N ARG A 283 -8.18 -2.87 -8.43
CA ARG A 283 -9.58 -2.45 -8.39
C ARG A 283 -9.80 -1.26 -7.44
N ASP A 284 -9.14 -1.28 -6.27
CA ASP A 284 -9.20 -0.17 -5.33
C ASP A 284 -8.49 1.07 -5.88
N MET A 285 -7.39 0.89 -6.62
CA MET A 285 -6.71 1.98 -7.32
C MET A 285 -7.61 2.61 -8.41
N CYS A 286 -8.29 1.78 -9.23
CA CYS A 286 -9.29 2.24 -10.20
C CYS A 286 -10.40 3.04 -9.53
N TYR A 287 -10.97 2.50 -8.45
CA TYR A 287 -11.99 3.19 -7.68
C TYR A 287 -11.50 4.55 -7.13
N GLY A 288 -10.26 4.58 -6.62
CA GLY A 288 -9.62 5.80 -6.15
C GLY A 288 -9.45 6.84 -7.25
N PHE A 289 -9.00 6.43 -8.43
CA PHE A 289 -8.89 7.28 -9.62
C PHE A 289 -10.25 7.83 -10.06
N GLU A 290 -11.26 6.97 -10.23
CA GLU A 290 -12.60 7.39 -10.66
C GLU A 290 -13.24 8.40 -9.70
N ARG A 291 -13.02 8.25 -8.40
CA ARG A 291 -13.47 9.23 -7.41
C ARG A 291 -12.84 10.61 -7.60
N MET A 292 -11.53 10.66 -7.90
CA MET A 292 -10.85 11.93 -8.15
C MET A 292 -11.24 12.51 -9.50
N TRP A 293 -11.39 11.66 -10.50
CA TRP A 293 -11.90 12.05 -11.81
C TRP A 293 -13.29 12.69 -11.72
N ALA A 294 -14.21 12.08 -11.01
CA ALA A 294 -15.55 12.65 -10.77
C ALA A 294 -15.50 13.97 -9.98
N ALA A 295 -14.60 14.06 -9.00
CA ALA A 295 -14.48 15.27 -8.16
C ALA A 295 -14.04 16.52 -8.94
N THR A 296 -13.42 16.36 -10.12
CA THR A 296 -13.04 17.48 -10.99
C THR A 296 -14.23 18.06 -11.75
N HIS A 297 -15.28 17.28 -12.03
CA HIS A 297 -16.42 17.69 -12.83
C HIS A 297 -17.62 18.12 -11.97
N GLU A 298 -18.04 17.33 -11.00
CA GLU A 298 -19.33 17.48 -10.31
C GLU A 298 -19.26 18.26 -8.99
N LYS A 299 -18.07 18.70 -8.53
CA LYS A 299 -17.86 19.28 -7.20
C LYS A 299 -18.38 18.40 -6.03
N ARG A 300 -18.94 17.23 -6.31
CA ARG A 300 -19.38 16.21 -5.36
C ARG A 300 -18.47 14.99 -5.49
N PHE A 301 -17.87 14.56 -4.37
CA PHE A 301 -17.30 13.24 -4.30
C PHE A 301 -18.45 12.24 -4.35
N LEU A 302 -18.63 11.56 -5.47
CA LEU A 302 -19.59 10.48 -5.60
C LEU A 302 -19.32 9.46 -4.48
N ARG A 303 -20.36 9.06 -3.78
CA ARG A 303 -20.33 7.82 -2.97
C ARG A 303 -20.47 6.64 -3.93
N LEU A 304 -19.41 6.37 -4.69
CA LEU A 304 -19.31 5.10 -5.38
C LEU A 304 -19.32 4.01 -4.32
N GLN A 305 -20.12 2.97 -4.50
CA GLN A 305 -20.06 1.81 -3.64
C GLN A 305 -18.68 1.16 -3.84
N LYS A 306 -17.89 1.10 -2.79
CA LYS A 306 -16.62 0.40 -2.85
C LYS A 306 -16.93 -1.10 -2.91
N PRO A 307 -16.51 -1.82 -3.97
CA PRO A 307 -16.59 -3.28 -3.93
C PRO A 307 -15.75 -3.75 -2.74
N TYR A 308 -16.40 -4.46 -1.83
CA TYR A 308 -15.71 -4.99 -0.66
C TYR A 308 -14.85 -6.19 -1.11
N VAL A 309 -13.55 -6.04 -0.94
CA VAL A 309 -12.62 -7.17 -1.03
C VAL A 309 -11.75 -7.14 0.22
N ALA A 310 -11.83 -8.16 1.05
CA ALA A 310 -10.89 -8.33 2.15
C ALA A 310 -9.51 -8.64 1.57
N MET A 311 -8.61 -7.68 1.62
CA MET A 311 -7.22 -7.84 1.19
C MET A 311 -6.31 -7.63 2.39
N PRO A 312 -5.98 -8.69 3.14
CA PRO A 312 -5.07 -8.57 4.28
C PRO A 312 -3.64 -8.22 3.83
N GLU A 313 -3.24 -8.65 2.62
CA GLU A 313 -1.88 -8.54 2.09
C GLU A 313 -1.55 -7.15 1.55
N PHE A 314 -2.47 -6.59 0.76
CA PHE A 314 -2.33 -5.26 0.18
C PHE A 314 -3.56 -4.39 0.43
N SER A 315 -3.34 -3.14 0.76
CA SER A 315 -4.40 -2.15 0.95
C SER A 315 -4.04 -0.84 0.25
N PHE A 316 -4.95 -0.34 -0.57
CA PHE A 316 -4.82 0.99 -1.16
C PHE A 316 -5.45 2.01 -0.22
N LEU A 317 -4.61 2.78 0.48
CA LEU A 317 -5.03 3.83 1.40
C LEU A 317 -4.96 5.20 0.75
N THR A 318 -6.02 5.99 0.93
CA THR A 318 -6.07 7.37 0.44
C THR A 318 -6.31 8.36 1.58
N SER A 319 -5.75 9.55 1.46
CA SER A 319 -6.11 10.71 2.27
C SER A 319 -6.94 11.68 1.44
N SER A 320 -8.01 12.24 2.04
CA SER A 320 -8.88 13.22 1.39
C SER A 320 -9.17 14.37 2.36
N PRO A 321 -8.54 15.54 2.18
CA PRO A 321 -8.74 16.69 3.05
C PRO A 321 -10.19 17.18 3.08
N ARG A 322 -10.87 17.14 1.92
CA ARG A 322 -12.27 17.58 1.80
C ARG A 322 -13.23 16.73 2.63
N LEU A 323 -12.97 15.42 2.72
CA LEU A 323 -13.77 14.48 3.51
C LEU A 323 -13.23 14.30 4.93
N ARG A 324 -12.18 15.02 5.32
CA ARG A 324 -11.43 14.84 6.58
C ARG A 324 -10.97 13.39 6.82
N GLN A 325 -10.77 12.65 5.72
CA GLN A 325 -10.27 11.27 5.76
C GLN A 325 -8.74 11.28 5.83
N ARG A 326 -8.20 10.79 6.92
CA ARG A 326 -6.76 10.77 7.24
C ARG A 326 -6.31 9.33 7.47
N PHE A 327 -6.67 8.43 6.56
CA PHE A 327 -6.40 7.00 6.74
C PHE A 327 -4.90 6.69 6.78
N ILE A 328 -4.10 7.29 5.91
CA ILE A 328 -2.63 7.13 5.88
C ILE A 328 -2.05 7.56 7.24
N TYR A 329 -2.33 8.76 7.70
CA TYR A 329 -1.86 9.30 8.97
C TYR A 329 -2.24 8.42 10.19
N ARG A 330 -3.51 8.00 10.25
CA ARG A 330 -4.01 7.15 11.36
C ARG A 330 -3.33 5.79 11.37
N ASN A 331 -3.12 5.21 10.18
CA ASN A 331 -2.44 3.93 10.02
C ASN A 331 -0.98 4.04 10.47
N MET A 332 -0.26 5.09 10.04
CA MET A 332 1.12 5.37 10.47
C MET A 332 1.22 5.53 11.99
N LEU A 333 0.36 6.34 12.61
CA LEU A 333 0.36 6.51 14.07
C LEU A 333 0.14 5.19 14.81
N LYS A 334 -0.78 4.34 14.32
CA LYS A 334 -1.08 3.04 14.93
C LYS A 334 0.16 2.15 14.91
N VAL A 335 0.84 2.02 13.77
CA VAL A 335 2.00 1.12 13.65
C VAL A 335 3.23 1.64 14.39
N ILE A 336 3.50 2.96 14.39
CA ILE A 336 4.59 3.58 15.17
C ILE A 336 4.42 3.31 16.67
N ARG A 337 3.20 3.47 17.18
CA ARG A 337 2.91 3.25 18.62
C ARG A 337 3.02 1.78 19.02
N GLY A 338 2.68 0.86 18.11
CA GLY A 338 2.78 -0.58 18.31
C GLY A 338 4.17 -1.17 18.04
N ALA A 339 5.09 -0.41 17.47
CA ALA A 339 6.42 -0.88 17.10
C ALA A 339 7.22 -1.40 18.30
N LYS A 340 7.88 -2.56 18.11
CA LYS A 340 8.63 -3.27 19.13
C LYS A 340 10.12 -3.41 18.83
N ARG A 341 10.50 -3.48 17.52
CA ARG A 341 11.87 -3.74 17.08
C ARG A 341 12.48 -2.57 16.33
N TYR A 342 11.83 -2.12 15.24
CA TYR A 342 12.37 -1.05 14.42
C TYR A 342 11.33 -0.27 13.64
N ILE A 343 11.66 0.98 13.30
CA ILE A 343 10.92 1.90 12.43
C ILE A 343 11.92 2.50 11.44
N TYR A 344 11.80 2.18 10.15
CA TYR A 344 12.67 2.68 9.08
C TYR A 344 11.85 3.49 8.09
N PHE A 345 12.09 4.79 8.06
CA PHE A 345 11.33 5.72 7.24
C PHE A 345 12.23 6.49 6.27
N SER A 346 11.88 6.44 4.99
CA SER A 346 12.47 7.28 3.93
C SER A 346 11.46 8.35 3.52
N THR A 347 11.86 9.61 3.55
CA THR A 347 11.00 10.73 3.14
C THR A 347 11.85 11.90 2.63
N PRO A 348 11.43 12.63 1.59
CA PRO A 348 12.15 13.83 1.17
C PRO A 348 11.96 14.99 2.16
N TYR A 349 10.83 15.03 2.89
CA TYR A 349 10.45 16.10 3.79
C TYR A 349 10.14 15.55 5.17
N PHE A 350 10.74 16.15 6.21
CA PHE A 350 10.54 15.73 7.59
C PHE A 350 10.10 16.93 8.46
N VAL A 351 8.84 17.30 8.30
CA VAL A 351 8.16 18.32 9.13
C VAL A 351 6.90 17.67 9.75
N PRO A 352 7.10 16.63 10.58
CA PRO A 352 6.01 15.80 11.06
C PRO A 352 5.05 16.58 11.97
N THR A 353 3.81 16.12 12.03
CA THR A 353 2.88 16.60 13.05
C THR A 353 3.46 16.34 14.44
N LEU A 354 3.13 17.20 15.41
CA LEU A 354 3.61 17.05 16.78
C LEU A 354 3.33 15.65 17.35
N ARG A 355 2.13 15.10 17.11
CA ARG A 355 1.75 13.75 17.59
C ARG A 355 2.58 12.63 16.94
N LEU A 356 2.88 12.74 15.66
CA LEU A 356 3.69 11.76 14.94
C LEU A 356 5.14 11.83 15.42
N PHE A 357 5.68 13.03 15.56
CA PHE A 357 7.01 13.28 16.07
C PHE A 357 7.20 12.74 17.51
N GLN A 358 6.26 13.07 18.40
CA GLN A 358 6.26 12.53 19.77
C GLN A 358 6.17 11.01 19.80
N SER A 359 5.40 10.40 18.88
CA SER A 359 5.29 8.93 18.79
C SER A 359 6.59 8.28 18.34
N LEU A 360 7.35 8.89 17.41
CA LEU A 360 8.67 8.42 16.97
C LEU A 360 9.69 8.51 18.11
N MET A 361 9.76 9.66 18.81
CA MET A 361 10.64 9.83 19.96
C MET A 361 10.30 8.86 21.09
N ALA A 362 9.02 8.65 21.38
CA ALA A 362 8.58 7.68 22.37
C ALA A 362 8.95 6.24 22.00
N ALA A 363 8.90 5.88 20.70
CA ALA A 363 9.35 4.57 20.21
C ALA A 363 10.87 4.40 20.44
N ALA A 364 11.68 5.40 20.08
CA ALA A 364 13.13 5.38 20.33
C ALA A 364 13.46 5.23 21.83
N LYS A 365 12.78 5.98 22.69
CA LYS A 365 12.93 5.86 24.17
C LYS A 365 12.53 4.49 24.73
N ARG A 366 11.66 3.74 24.03
CA ARG A 366 11.34 2.34 24.38
C ARG A 366 12.39 1.33 23.93
N GLY A 367 13.45 1.78 23.24
CA GLY A 367 14.51 0.92 22.68
C GLY A 367 14.24 0.46 21.24
N VAL A 368 13.21 0.97 20.57
CA VAL A 368 12.95 0.69 19.15
C VAL A 368 14.02 1.37 18.30
N ASP A 369 14.64 0.67 17.34
CA ASP A 369 15.60 1.24 16.39
C ASP A 369 14.87 2.11 15.38
N VAL A 370 14.81 3.42 15.63
CA VAL A 370 14.14 4.40 14.76
C VAL A 370 15.15 5.06 13.86
N ARG A 371 15.01 4.85 12.54
CA ARG A 371 15.88 5.45 11.51
C ARG A 371 15.06 6.27 10.52
N ILE A 372 15.49 7.50 10.29
CA ILE A 372 14.90 8.42 9.31
C ILE A 372 15.94 8.74 8.25
N LEU A 373 15.61 8.44 7.00
CA LEU A 373 16.44 8.68 5.85
C LEU A 373 15.89 9.85 5.03
N LEU A 374 16.72 10.85 4.81
CA LEU A 374 16.40 12.15 4.22
C LEU A 374 17.40 12.49 3.10
N PRO A 375 17.07 13.37 2.15
CA PRO A 375 18.05 13.90 1.19
C PRO A 375 19.15 14.71 1.90
N GLU A 376 20.39 14.70 1.39
CA GLU A 376 21.42 15.66 1.84
C GLU A 376 21.03 17.09 1.47
N LYS A 377 20.46 17.25 0.27
CA LYS A 377 19.89 18.54 -0.18
C LYS A 377 18.49 18.25 -0.72
N SER A 378 17.50 18.90 -0.11
CA SER A 378 16.13 18.85 -0.60
C SER A 378 15.97 19.67 -1.88
N ASP A 379 15.07 19.25 -2.75
CA ASP A 379 14.59 20.05 -3.89
C ASP A 379 13.82 21.32 -3.45
N VAL A 380 13.38 21.36 -2.16
CA VAL A 380 12.71 22.51 -1.54
C VAL A 380 13.51 22.98 -0.30
N ARG A 381 14.37 23.99 -0.47
CA ARG A 381 15.29 24.48 0.58
C ARG A 381 14.59 24.93 1.88
N THR A 382 13.41 25.55 1.78
CA THR A 382 12.65 26.01 2.96
C THR A 382 12.19 24.83 3.82
N VAL A 383 11.81 23.71 3.22
CA VAL A 383 11.43 22.50 3.94
C VAL A 383 12.64 21.83 4.59
N ASP A 384 13.83 21.90 3.95
CA ASP A 384 15.07 21.37 4.53
C ASP A 384 15.44 22.12 5.83
N ILE A 385 15.35 23.47 5.82
CA ILE A 385 15.55 24.30 7.00
C ILE A 385 14.51 23.96 8.09
N ALA A 386 13.24 23.86 7.73
CA ALA A 386 12.18 23.51 8.68
C ALA A 386 12.40 22.12 9.30
N SER A 387 12.88 21.14 8.52
CA SER A 387 13.24 19.80 9.00
C SER A 387 14.33 19.84 10.07
N GLY A 388 15.35 20.73 9.90
CA GLY A 388 16.45 20.92 10.84
C GLY A 388 15.98 21.25 12.26
N SER A 389 14.86 21.97 12.40
CA SER A 389 14.29 22.33 13.71
C SER A 389 13.87 21.10 14.56
N TYR A 390 13.60 19.96 13.93
CA TYR A 390 13.23 18.71 14.61
C TYR A 390 14.43 17.84 15.00
N PHE A 391 15.58 17.99 14.31
CA PHE A 391 16.69 17.04 14.42
C PHE A 391 17.32 17.00 15.82
N THR A 392 17.47 18.15 16.47
CA THR A 392 18.07 18.21 17.82
C THR A 392 17.29 17.33 18.83
N LEU A 393 15.96 17.44 18.83
CA LEU A 393 15.12 16.67 19.74
C LEU A 393 15.04 15.19 19.32
N ALA A 394 15.00 14.90 18.02
CA ALA A 394 15.00 13.56 17.46
C ALA A 394 16.28 12.80 17.88
N LEU A 395 17.45 13.36 17.60
CA LEU A 395 18.77 12.77 17.93
C LEU A 395 18.92 12.58 19.44
N LYS A 396 18.57 13.58 20.26
CA LYS A 396 18.59 13.47 21.72
C LYS A 396 17.68 12.35 22.26
N SER A 397 16.64 12.00 21.51
CA SER A 397 15.71 10.93 21.89
C SER A 397 16.14 9.54 21.39
N GLY A 398 17.28 9.41 20.72
CA GLY A 398 17.81 8.16 20.16
C GLY A 398 17.31 7.83 18.74
N VAL A 399 16.62 8.75 18.08
CA VAL A 399 16.27 8.60 16.65
C VAL A 399 17.54 8.82 15.82
N LYS A 400 17.85 7.88 14.93
CA LYS A 400 18.98 7.99 13.99
C LYS A 400 18.54 8.68 12.72
N ILE A 401 19.30 9.64 12.25
CA ILE A 401 19.02 10.43 11.04
C ILE A 401 20.13 10.20 10.03
N TYR A 402 19.77 9.81 8.82
CA TYR A 402 20.69 9.57 7.70
C TYR A 402 20.40 10.57 6.58
N ARG A 403 21.48 11.08 5.96
CA ARG A 403 21.43 12.05 4.85
C ARG A 403 21.99 11.40 3.59
N TYR A 404 21.11 11.11 2.61
CA TYR A 404 21.48 10.45 1.36
C TYR A 404 22.34 11.34 0.46
N GLN A 405 23.47 10.81 -0.04
CA GLN A 405 24.53 11.61 -0.64
C GLN A 405 24.52 11.63 -2.18
N THR A 406 23.97 10.58 -2.83
CA THR A 406 24.30 10.27 -4.23
C THR A 406 23.52 11.14 -5.24
N SER A 407 22.24 11.39 -4.98
CA SER A 407 21.34 12.15 -5.89
C SER A 407 20.23 12.83 -5.11
N ILE A 408 19.32 13.53 -5.78
CA ILE A 408 18.10 14.01 -5.14
C ILE A 408 17.29 12.80 -4.69
N PHE A 409 16.97 12.76 -3.39
CA PHE A 409 16.25 11.68 -2.73
C PHE A 409 14.79 12.07 -2.51
N HIS A 410 13.88 11.39 -3.21
CA HIS A 410 12.46 11.72 -3.18
C HIS A 410 11.58 10.52 -2.78
N VAL A 411 12.16 9.56 -2.08
CA VAL A 411 11.52 8.31 -1.65
C VAL A 411 10.50 8.54 -0.54
N LYS A 412 9.36 7.85 -0.60
CA LYS A 412 8.33 7.82 0.45
C LYS A 412 7.97 6.37 0.74
N THR A 413 8.82 5.75 1.57
CA THR A 413 8.66 4.35 1.98
C THR A 413 8.86 4.21 3.49
N TYR A 414 7.98 3.42 4.13
CA TYR A 414 7.98 3.25 5.57
C TYR A 414 7.85 1.77 5.90
N VAL A 415 8.72 1.27 6.78
CA VAL A 415 8.75 -0.14 7.18
C VAL A 415 8.80 -0.24 8.70
N VAL A 416 7.97 -1.12 9.28
CA VAL A 416 7.89 -1.33 10.72
C VAL A 416 7.82 -2.83 11.04
N ASP A 417 8.77 -3.32 11.84
CA ASP A 417 8.80 -4.62 12.53
C ASP A 417 8.69 -5.88 11.65
N ASP A 418 8.96 -5.84 10.35
CA ASP A 418 8.66 -6.90 9.38
C ASP A 418 7.15 -7.29 9.33
N GLU A 419 6.27 -6.40 9.84
CA GLU A 419 4.83 -6.63 9.91
C GLU A 419 4.01 -5.66 9.06
N TRP A 420 4.63 -4.53 8.68
CA TRP A 420 3.96 -3.49 7.94
C TRP A 420 4.95 -2.68 7.10
N ALA A 421 4.59 -2.45 5.85
CA ALA A 421 5.31 -1.54 4.97
C ALA A 421 4.36 -0.74 4.10
N THR A 422 4.81 0.43 3.66
CA THR A 422 4.07 1.25 2.70
C THR A 422 4.99 1.96 1.72
N VAL A 423 4.51 2.11 0.49
CA VAL A 423 5.08 2.95 -0.56
C VAL A 423 3.97 3.81 -1.15
N GLY A 424 4.24 5.08 -1.42
CA GLY A 424 3.22 5.96 -1.99
C GLY A 424 3.67 7.39 -2.20
N SER A 425 2.72 8.30 -2.19
CA SER A 425 2.95 9.72 -2.44
C SER A 425 3.11 10.55 -1.16
N ALA A 426 2.67 10.04 0.00
CA ALA A 426 2.62 10.80 1.25
C ALA A 426 4.00 10.99 1.88
N ASN A 427 4.40 12.23 2.09
CA ASN A 427 5.58 12.62 2.87
C ASN A 427 5.28 12.65 4.38
N LEU A 428 6.34 12.81 5.19
CA LEU A 428 6.24 13.05 6.64
C LEU A 428 6.15 14.55 6.96
N ASP A 429 5.21 15.23 6.32
CA ASP A 429 4.93 16.64 6.57
C ASP A 429 3.43 16.92 6.76
N ASN A 430 3.11 18.10 7.29
CA ASN A 430 1.73 18.47 7.56
C ASN A 430 0.93 18.66 6.26
N VAL A 431 1.55 19.16 5.21
CA VAL A 431 0.89 19.40 3.92
C VAL A 431 0.41 18.09 3.32
N SER A 432 1.29 17.09 3.23
CA SER A 432 0.93 15.74 2.75
C SER A 432 -0.14 15.10 3.63
N LEU A 433 0.02 15.14 4.94
CA LEU A 433 -0.83 14.37 5.84
C LEU A 433 -2.22 14.99 6.08
N PHE A 434 -2.40 16.30 5.86
CA PHE A 434 -3.64 17.01 6.19
C PHE A 434 -4.26 17.83 5.06
N PHE A 435 -3.45 18.30 4.11
CA PHE A 435 -3.92 19.24 3.08
C PHE A 435 -3.94 18.63 1.68
N ASN A 436 -3.07 17.67 1.37
CA ASN A 436 -3.04 17.03 0.07
C ASN A 436 -3.93 15.80 -0.01
N TYR A 437 -4.34 15.48 -1.25
CA TYR A 437 -4.84 14.16 -1.59
C TYR A 437 -3.62 13.27 -1.83
N GLU A 438 -3.52 12.21 -1.08
CA GLU A 438 -2.41 11.26 -1.10
C GLU A 438 -2.91 9.84 -1.29
N ALA A 439 -2.04 8.98 -1.81
CA ALA A 439 -2.31 7.56 -1.95
C ALA A 439 -1.06 6.73 -1.60
N ASN A 440 -1.27 5.70 -0.79
CA ASN A 440 -0.22 4.76 -0.42
C ASN A 440 -0.71 3.32 -0.60
N LEU A 441 0.16 2.47 -1.13
CA LEU A 441 0.03 1.02 -1.04
C LEU A 441 0.62 0.58 0.29
N VAL A 442 -0.16 -0.16 1.05
CA VAL A 442 0.27 -0.77 2.32
C VAL A 442 0.31 -2.28 2.13
N SER A 443 1.37 -2.91 2.60
CA SER A 443 1.49 -4.36 2.62
C SER A 443 1.85 -4.89 4.00
N ARG A 444 1.37 -6.13 4.26
CA ARG A 444 1.72 -6.95 5.41
C ARG A 444 2.41 -8.25 5.00
N THR A 445 2.68 -8.45 3.70
CA THR A 445 3.36 -9.64 3.22
C THR A 445 4.85 -9.56 3.52
N LYS A 446 5.39 -10.62 4.12
CA LYS A 446 6.81 -10.68 4.50
C LYS A 446 7.77 -10.45 3.32
N PRO A 447 7.55 -11.04 2.12
CA PRO A 447 8.44 -10.81 0.98
C PRO A 447 8.50 -9.34 0.53
N PHE A 448 7.35 -8.67 0.42
CA PHE A 448 7.27 -7.25 0.05
C PHE A 448 7.99 -6.36 1.08
N ILE A 449 7.74 -6.62 2.37
CA ILE A 449 8.36 -5.88 3.47
C ILE A 449 9.88 -6.09 3.48
N LYS A 450 10.35 -7.33 3.29
CA LYS A 450 11.77 -7.68 3.25
C LYS A 450 12.49 -6.96 2.10
N GLU A 451 11.88 -6.93 0.91
CA GLU A 451 12.44 -6.25 -0.26
C GLU A 451 12.55 -4.73 -0.02
N LEU A 452 11.47 -4.11 0.48
CA LEU A 452 11.44 -2.67 0.76
C LEU A 452 12.43 -2.28 1.87
N LYS A 453 12.57 -3.13 2.91
CA LYS A 453 13.60 -2.98 3.95
C LYS A 453 14.99 -3.08 3.37
N GLY A 454 15.23 -4.01 2.43
CA GLY A 454 16.49 -4.15 1.72
C GLY A 454 16.88 -2.89 0.95
N HIS A 455 15.91 -2.25 0.28
CA HIS A 455 16.12 -0.97 -0.40
C HIS A 455 16.50 0.14 0.60
N PHE A 456 15.81 0.22 1.74
CA PHE A 456 16.15 1.17 2.80
C PHE A 456 17.58 0.97 3.30
N MET A 457 17.98 -0.26 3.60
CA MET A 457 19.34 -0.54 4.09
C MET A 457 20.42 -0.18 3.07
N LYS A 458 20.19 -0.47 1.79
CA LYS A 458 21.09 -0.09 0.71
C LYS A 458 21.20 1.44 0.56
N ASP A 459 20.11 2.17 0.72
CA ASP A 459 20.12 3.64 0.68
C ASP A 459 20.86 4.21 1.90
N VAL A 460 20.79 3.57 3.08
CA VAL A 460 21.57 3.94 4.28
C VAL A 460 23.07 3.79 4.04
N GLU A 461 23.53 2.75 3.32
CA GLU A 461 24.95 2.56 2.97
C GLU A 461 25.49 3.74 2.14
N SER A 462 24.63 4.38 1.34
CA SER A 462 24.94 5.55 0.53
C SER A 462 24.68 6.88 1.26
N SER A 463 24.56 6.85 2.58
CA SER A 463 24.14 7.98 3.39
C SER A 463 25.14 8.31 4.49
N ARG A 464 25.16 9.57 4.92
CA ARG A 464 25.92 10.02 6.08
C ARG A 464 25.00 10.03 7.31
N GLU A 465 25.41 9.38 8.38
CA GLU A 465 24.71 9.48 9.67
C GLU A 465 24.94 10.84 10.31
N LEU A 466 23.89 11.44 10.83
CA LEU A 466 23.92 12.70 11.54
C LEU A 466 24.04 12.43 13.04
N HIS A 467 25.18 12.80 13.64
CA HIS A 467 25.42 12.63 15.07
C HIS A 467 25.02 13.88 15.87
N TYR A 468 24.48 13.66 17.07
CA TYR A 468 24.04 14.76 17.95
C TYR A 468 25.12 15.78 18.20
N ASP A 469 26.35 15.34 18.55
CA ASP A 469 27.46 16.22 18.94
C ASP A 469 27.91 17.13 17.79
N THR A 470 27.95 16.62 16.57
CA THR A 470 28.26 17.44 15.39
C THR A 470 27.08 18.32 15.00
N TRP A 471 25.84 17.86 15.20
CA TRP A 471 24.65 18.66 14.87
C TRP A 471 24.49 19.87 15.76
N ILE A 472 24.77 19.76 17.05
CA ILE A 472 24.61 20.89 17.99
C ILE A 472 25.63 22.01 17.73
N THR A 473 26.77 21.74 17.09
CA THR A 473 27.82 22.70 16.79
C THR A 473 27.62 23.51 15.50
N ARG A 474 26.49 23.23 14.76
CA ARG A 474 26.16 23.93 13.51
C ARG A 474 26.05 25.45 13.71
N PRO A 475 26.31 26.29 12.66
CA PRO A 475 26.31 27.75 12.74
C PRO A 475 25.04 28.32 13.39
N LEU A 476 25.20 29.32 14.23
CA LEU A 476 24.11 30.03 14.92
C LEU A 476 23.08 30.59 13.92
N ALA A 477 23.52 31.07 12.76
CA ALA A 477 22.65 31.58 11.71
C ALA A 477 21.63 30.51 11.23
N LEU A 478 22.07 29.24 11.08
CA LEU A 478 21.16 28.13 10.72
C LEU A 478 20.17 27.87 11.85
N LYS A 479 20.59 27.87 13.11
CA LYS A 479 19.69 27.70 14.27
C LYS A 479 18.61 28.78 14.31
N PHE A 480 18.98 30.05 14.01
CA PHE A 480 18.00 31.13 13.91
C PHE A 480 17.01 30.94 12.75
N LEU A 481 17.49 30.52 11.58
CA LEU A 481 16.62 30.23 10.45
C LEU A 481 15.64 29.07 10.76
N GLU A 482 16.12 28.01 11.38
CA GLU A 482 15.29 26.88 11.83
C GLU A 482 14.22 27.34 12.85
N LEU A 483 14.60 28.17 13.82
CA LEU A 483 13.66 28.73 14.79
C LEU A 483 12.63 29.66 14.13
N ALA A 484 13.04 30.47 13.15
CA ALA A 484 12.14 31.34 12.38
C ALA A 484 11.12 30.56 11.54
N THR A 485 11.43 29.33 11.12
CA THR A 485 10.49 28.46 10.41
C THR A 485 9.48 27.76 11.35
N TRP A 486 9.76 27.67 12.65
CA TRP A 486 8.93 26.96 13.61
C TRP A 486 7.46 27.42 13.68
N PRO A 487 7.11 28.72 13.67
CA PRO A 487 5.72 29.17 13.63
C PRO A 487 4.94 28.65 12.41
N PHE A 488 5.66 28.39 11.33
CA PHE A 488 5.12 27.96 10.04
C PHE A 488 5.07 26.43 9.87
N HIS A 489 5.47 25.65 10.88
CA HIS A 489 5.52 24.17 10.80
C HIS A 489 4.18 23.52 10.38
N LYS A 490 3.04 24.22 10.56
CA LYS A 490 1.72 23.72 10.13
C LYS A 490 1.44 23.89 8.65
N ILE A 491 2.23 24.68 7.94
CA ILE A 491 2.09 24.97 6.51
C ILE A 491 3.22 24.35 5.67
N PHE A 492 4.11 23.61 6.30
CA PHE A 492 5.10 22.73 5.68
C PHE A 492 4.69 21.26 5.75
#